data_100d3806246cb31e0ac2571da5aac190
#
_entry.id   100d3806246cb31e0ac2571da5aac190
#
_cell.length_a   1.000
_cell.length_b   1.000
_cell.length_c   1.000
_cell.angle_alpha   90.00
_cell.angle_beta   90.00
_cell.angle_gamma   90.00
#
_symmetry.space_group_name_H-M   'P 1'
#
loop_
_entity.id
_entity.type
_entity.pdbx_description
1 polymer ?
#
loop_
_entity_poly.entity_id
_entity_poly.type
_entity_poly.pdbx_seq_one_letter_code
_entity_poly.pdbx_strand_id
1 'polypeptide(L)'
;MDLGLDIAIVDGIYPEDYRFPNCEPDVELKGGEIFTFGEWRIQAIHTPGHSTGSMCYLFKKDGRAGLFSGDVVVHSGKLMFLNCYGSVMADMRRSMPKLKNLGVQELYPGHGCFVLEGGQGHIDTANENLRHLSPPANAF
;
A
#
# COMPACT_ATOMS: atom_id res chain seq x y z
N MET A 1 -22.91 3.27 -7.05
CA MET A 1 -22.65 1.92 -7.57
C MET A 1 -21.18 1.69 -7.37
N ASP A 2 -20.79 0.74 -6.55
CA ASP A 2 -19.38 0.41 -6.32
C ASP A 2 -18.97 -0.64 -7.37
N LEU A 3 -18.37 -0.15 -8.46
CA LEU A 3 -17.99 -0.99 -9.59
C LEU A 3 -17.04 -2.12 -9.19
N GLY A 4 -16.20 -1.91 -8.16
CA GLY A 4 -15.27 -2.91 -7.66
C GLY A 4 -15.99 -4.07 -6.95
N LEU A 5 -17.01 -3.78 -6.16
CA LEU A 5 -17.80 -4.79 -5.48
C LEU A 5 -18.65 -5.60 -6.47
N ASP A 6 -19.28 -4.92 -7.44
CA ASP A 6 -20.09 -5.59 -8.45
C ASP A 6 -19.25 -6.60 -9.26
N ILE A 7 -18.02 -6.23 -9.65
CA ILE A 7 -17.09 -7.13 -10.35
C ILE A 7 -16.64 -8.26 -9.43
N ALA A 8 -16.30 -7.99 -8.18
CA ALA A 8 -15.87 -9.01 -7.23
C ALA A 8 -16.96 -10.05 -6.94
N ILE A 9 -18.24 -9.66 -6.99
CA ILE A 9 -19.37 -10.58 -6.90
C ILE A 9 -19.46 -11.43 -8.17
N VAL A 10 -19.35 -10.81 -9.36
CA VAL A 10 -19.38 -11.52 -10.64
C VAL A 10 -18.23 -12.53 -10.76
N ASP A 11 -17.05 -12.18 -10.25
CA ASP A 11 -15.86 -13.05 -10.22
C ASP A 11 -15.92 -14.11 -9.11
N GLY A 12 -17.01 -14.16 -8.33
CA GLY A 12 -17.21 -15.16 -7.27
C GLY A 12 -16.35 -14.95 -6.02
N ILE A 13 -15.76 -13.77 -5.85
CA ILE A 13 -14.97 -13.42 -4.66
C ILE A 13 -15.89 -13.22 -3.45
N TYR A 14 -17.07 -12.64 -3.67
CA TYR A 14 -18.10 -12.45 -2.66
C TYR A 14 -19.42 -13.11 -3.07
N PRO A 15 -20.27 -13.51 -2.11
CA PRO A 15 -21.63 -14.00 -2.40
C PRO A 15 -22.48 -12.93 -3.11
N GLU A 16 -23.46 -13.37 -3.90
CA GLU A 16 -24.35 -12.47 -4.65
C GLU A 16 -25.14 -11.50 -3.77
N ASP A 17 -25.43 -11.89 -2.54
CA ASP A 17 -26.16 -11.10 -1.55
C ASP A 17 -25.24 -10.26 -0.65
N TYR A 18 -23.92 -10.31 -0.87
CA TYR A 18 -22.96 -9.51 -0.10
C TYR A 18 -23.24 -8.01 -0.25
N ARG A 19 -23.28 -7.34 0.87
CA ARG A 19 -23.45 -5.88 0.93
C ARG A 19 -22.37 -5.28 1.82
N PHE A 20 -21.69 -4.28 1.29
CA PHE A 20 -20.73 -3.48 2.06
C PHE A 20 -21.41 -2.19 2.50
N PRO A 21 -21.51 -1.91 3.81
CA PRO A 21 -22.10 -0.66 4.27
C PRO A 21 -21.20 0.50 3.85
N ASN A 22 -21.75 1.43 3.08
CA ASN A 22 -21.03 2.65 2.71
C ASN A 22 -20.82 3.52 3.95
N CYS A 23 -19.61 4.04 4.08
CA CYS A 23 -19.25 5.07 5.03
C CYS A 23 -18.79 6.30 4.25
N GLU A 24 -19.44 7.42 4.47
CA GLU A 24 -18.97 8.69 3.88
C GLU A 24 -17.73 9.15 4.66
N PRO A 25 -16.59 9.38 3.98
CA PRO A 25 -15.40 9.88 4.64
C PRO A 25 -15.56 11.36 5.00
N ASP A 26 -15.09 11.76 6.18
CA ASP A 26 -15.01 13.19 6.55
C ASP A 26 -13.94 13.92 5.74
N VAL A 27 -12.90 13.21 5.31
CA VAL A 27 -11.78 13.76 4.53
C VAL A 27 -11.35 12.76 3.47
N GLU A 28 -11.28 13.20 2.22
CA GLU A 28 -10.70 12.45 1.12
C GLU A 28 -9.22 12.82 0.94
N LEU A 29 -8.34 11.79 0.89
CA LEU A 29 -6.92 11.96 0.63
C LEU A 29 -6.59 11.61 -0.83
N LYS A 30 -5.78 12.45 -1.47
CA LYS A 30 -5.33 12.25 -2.87
C LYS A 30 -3.85 11.88 -2.98
N GLY A 31 -3.12 12.03 -1.88
CA GLY A 31 -1.69 11.80 -1.78
C GLY A 31 -0.88 13.10 -1.82
N GLY A 32 0.02 13.23 -0.85
CA GLY A 32 0.81 14.43 -0.60
C GLY A 32 0.37 15.22 0.63
N GLU A 33 -0.83 14.97 1.14
CA GLU A 33 -1.33 15.63 2.34
C GLU A 33 -0.48 15.27 3.57
N ILE A 34 -0.28 16.27 4.42
CA ILE A 34 0.43 16.13 5.67
C ILE A 34 -0.49 16.58 6.80
N PHE A 35 -0.66 15.72 7.78
CA PHE A 35 -1.43 16.01 8.97
C PHE A 35 -0.67 15.61 10.23
N THR A 36 -1.11 16.10 11.36
CA THR A 36 -0.52 15.80 12.67
C THR A 36 -1.52 15.03 13.51
N PHE A 37 -1.04 14.03 14.23
CA PHE A 37 -1.79 13.32 15.24
C PHE A 37 -0.97 13.27 16.53
N GLY A 38 -1.32 14.10 17.49
CA GLY A 38 -0.47 14.37 18.64
C GLY A 38 0.88 14.93 18.21
N GLU A 39 1.97 14.25 18.57
CA GLU A 39 3.34 14.63 18.18
C GLU A 39 3.80 14.01 16.84
N TRP A 40 2.96 13.18 16.23
CA TRP A 40 3.29 12.49 14.98
C TRP A 40 2.95 13.36 13.78
N ARG A 41 3.90 13.49 12.87
CA ARG A 41 3.66 14.05 11.55
C ARG A 41 3.47 12.90 10.56
N ILE A 42 2.33 12.88 9.89
CA ILE A 42 1.94 11.81 8.99
C ILE A 42 1.74 12.38 7.58
N GLN A 43 2.37 11.75 6.59
CA GLN A 43 2.21 12.10 5.19
C GLN A 43 1.49 10.95 4.46
N ALA A 44 0.40 11.27 3.78
CA ALA A 44 -0.27 10.35 2.86
C ALA A 44 0.50 10.28 1.53
N ILE A 45 0.73 9.06 1.02
CA ILE A 45 1.39 8.81 -0.26
C ILE A 45 0.49 7.89 -1.07
N HIS A 46 -0.12 8.41 -2.15
CA HIS A 46 -0.95 7.59 -3.03
C HIS A 46 -0.10 6.60 -3.82
N THR A 47 -0.35 5.33 -3.60
CA THR A 47 0.45 4.19 -4.10
C THR A 47 -0.45 3.13 -4.75
N PRO A 48 -1.18 3.47 -5.84
CA PRO A 48 -2.02 2.50 -6.52
C PRO A 48 -1.22 1.33 -7.06
N GLY A 49 -1.88 0.18 -7.19
CA GLY A 49 -1.26 -1.05 -7.70
C GLY A 49 -1.84 -2.32 -7.09
N HIS A 50 -1.91 -2.43 -5.76
CA HIS A 50 -2.70 -3.46 -5.09
C HIS A 50 -4.20 -3.18 -5.27
N SER A 51 -4.60 -1.94 -5.08
CA SER A 51 -5.90 -1.39 -5.47
C SER A 51 -5.72 0.02 -6.00
N THR A 52 -6.74 0.58 -6.65
CA THR A 52 -6.71 1.95 -7.18
C THR A 52 -6.59 3.00 -6.08
N GLY A 53 -7.16 2.75 -4.90
CA GLY A 53 -7.16 3.64 -3.75
C GLY A 53 -6.04 3.38 -2.73
N SER A 54 -5.08 2.52 -3.03
CA SER A 54 -4.02 2.18 -2.07
C SER A 54 -3.23 3.40 -1.64
N MET A 55 -3.06 3.56 -0.33
CA MET A 55 -2.29 4.62 0.31
C MET A 55 -1.24 4.04 1.24
N CYS A 56 -0.05 4.62 1.24
CA CYS A 56 0.92 4.46 2.31
C CYS A 56 0.93 5.70 3.19
N TYR A 57 1.21 5.52 4.48
CA TYR A 57 1.31 6.63 5.42
C TYR A 57 2.70 6.64 6.06
N LEU A 58 3.49 7.65 5.69
CA LEU A 58 4.79 7.89 6.28
C LEU A 58 4.62 8.72 7.55
N PHE A 59 4.99 8.19 8.68
CA PHE A 59 4.99 8.92 9.95
C PHE A 59 6.41 9.19 10.44
N LYS A 60 6.59 10.35 11.05
CA LYS A 60 7.89 10.78 11.59
C LYS A 60 7.72 11.39 12.96
N LYS A 61 8.63 11.00 13.86
CA LYS A 61 8.77 11.58 15.21
C LYS A 61 10.21 11.39 15.68
N ASP A 62 10.82 12.44 16.26
CA ASP A 62 12.13 12.41 16.91
C ASP A 62 13.24 11.76 16.06
N GLY A 63 13.26 12.04 14.76
CA GLY A 63 14.25 11.52 13.81
C GLY A 63 14.00 10.08 13.36
N ARG A 64 12.98 9.39 13.87
CA ARG A 64 12.54 8.09 13.40
C ARG A 64 11.47 8.24 12.32
N ALA A 65 11.49 7.33 11.36
CA ALA A 65 10.50 7.26 10.30
C ALA A 65 9.94 5.83 10.21
N GLY A 66 8.62 5.72 10.18
CA GLY A 66 7.94 4.46 9.92
C GLY A 66 6.93 4.62 8.80
N LEU A 67 6.58 3.52 8.16
CA LEU A 67 5.65 3.48 7.05
C LEU A 67 4.56 2.44 7.30
N PHE A 68 3.31 2.88 7.36
CA PHE A 68 2.18 1.99 7.14
C PHE A 68 2.05 1.77 5.64
N SER A 69 2.42 0.60 5.16
CA SER A 69 2.44 0.29 3.72
C SER A 69 1.17 -0.37 3.21
N GLY A 70 0.24 -0.73 4.10
CA GLY A 70 -0.91 -1.53 3.73
C GLY A 70 -0.47 -2.77 2.96
N ASP A 71 -1.12 -3.02 1.84
CA ASP A 71 -0.84 -4.17 0.98
C ASP A 71 0.02 -3.81 -0.25
N VAL A 72 0.77 -2.72 -0.16
CA VAL A 72 1.65 -2.28 -1.27
C VAL A 72 2.97 -3.03 -1.24
N VAL A 73 3.65 -3.03 -0.10
CA VAL A 73 4.92 -3.74 0.10
C VAL A 73 4.98 -4.32 1.51
N VAL A 74 5.43 -5.55 1.60
CA VAL A 74 5.55 -6.28 2.86
C VAL A 74 7.00 -6.73 3.10
N HIS A 75 7.22 -7.47 4.18
CA HIS A 75 8.53 -8.02 4.54
C HIS A 75 9.22 -8.70 3.34
N SER A 76 10.54 -8.58 3.27
CA SER A 76 11.41 -9.12 2.20
C SER A 76 11.19 -8.50 0.82
N GLY A 77 10.54 -7.35 0.74
CA GLY A 77 10.27 -6.68 -0.53
C GLY A 77 9.26 -7.41 -1.42
N LYS A 78 8.44 -8.28 -0.83
CA LYS A 78 7.33 -8.88 -1.55
C LYS A 78 6.24 -7.84 -1.76
N LEU A 79 5.50 -7.98 -2.85
CA LEU A 79 4.33 -7.14 -3.16
C LEU A 79 3.06 -7.95 -2.97
N MET A 80 1.98 -7.25 -2.65
CA MET A 80 0.66 -7.88 -2.59
C MET A 80 -0.12 -7.53 -3.85
N PHE A 81 0.09 -8.34 -4.88
CA PHE A 81 -0.58 -8.19 -6.16
C PHE A 81 -1.70 -9.23 -6.28
N LEU A 82 -2.90 -8.77 -6.59
CA LEU A 82 -4.08 -9.61 -6.75
C LEU A 82 -4.45 -9.75 -8.23
N ASN A 83 -4.94 -10.91 -8.62
CA ASN A 83 -5.51 -11.10 -9.96
C ASN A 83 -7.00 -10.73 -9.93
N CYS A 84 -7.28 -9.45 -9.70
CA CYS A 84 -8.65 -8.93 -9.64
C CYS A 84 -8.72 -7.51 -10.18
N TYR A 85 -9.93 -7.02 -10.39
CA TYR A 85 -10.18 -5.65 -10.82
C TYR A 85 -9.56 -4.63 -9.85
N GLY A 86 -8.89 -3.62 -10.40
CA GLY A 86 -8.24 -2.55 -9.64
C GLY A 86 -6.82 -2.87 -9.17
N SER A 87 -6.37 -4.13 -9.29
CA SER A 87 -4.98 -4.50 -9.06
C SER A 87 -4.20 -4.43 -10.37
N VAL A 88 -3.27 -3.44 -10.47
CA VAL A 88 -2.60 -3.11 -11.74
C VAL A 88 -1.09 -3.04 -11.55
N MET A 89 -0.34 -3.97 -12.12
CA MET A 89 1.12 -4.04 -12.03
C MET A 89 1.82 -2.78 -12.55
N ALA A 90 1.28 -2.16 -13.61
CA ALA A 90 1.84 -0.92 -14.15
C ALA A 90 1.73 0.24 -13.14
N ASP A 91 0.66 0.29 -12.35
CA ASP A 91 0.48 1.27 -11.29
C ASP A 91 1.42 1.00 -10.13
N MET A 92 1.58 -0.26 -9.74
CA MET A 92 2.54 -0.68 -8.72
C MET A 92 3.96 -0.21 -9.08
N ARG A 93 4.37 -0.40 -10.35
CA ARG A 93 5.67 0.07 -10.84
C ARG A 93 5.83 1.59 -10.77
N ARG A 94 4.77 2.36 -11.01
CA ARG A 94 4.79 3.83 -10.87
C ARG A 94 4.77 4.28 -9.42
N SER A 95 4.18 3.51 -8.55
CA SER A 95 4.01 3.83 -7.13
C SER A 95 5.26 3.55 -6.30
N MET A 96 5.89 2.40 -6.49
CA MET A 96 7.03 1.98 -5.67
C MET A 96 8.20 2.98 -5.62
N PRO A 97 8.58 3.69 -6.72
CA PRO A 97 9.62 4.72 -6.65
C PRO A 97 9.31 5.88 -5.70
N LYS A 98 8.05 6.17 -5.39
CA LYS A 98 7.65 7.22 -4.43
C LYS A 98 8.09 6.90 -3.00
N LEU A 99 8.34 5.64 -2.71
CA LEU A 99 8.74 5.15 -1.38
C LEU A 99 10.27 5.07 -1.21
N LYS A 100 11.05 5.45 -2.23
CA LYS A 100 12.52 5.44 -2.15
C LYS A 100 13.04 6.58 -1.28
N ASN A 101 14.15 6.31 -0.60
CA ASN A 101 14.92 7.32 0.16
C ASN A 101 14.09 8.04 1.23
N LEU A 102 13.05 7.42 1.77
CA LEU A 102 12.23 8.01 2.84
C LEU A 102 12.87 7.85 4.22
N GLY A 103 13.92 7.02 4.33
CA GLY A 103 14.63 6.73 5.57
C GLY A 103 13.78 5.89 6.54
N VAL A 104 12.94 5.00 5.99
CA VAL A 104 12.04 4.16 6.78
C VAL A 104 12.84 3.17 7.63
N GLN A 105 12.73 3.28 8.95
CA GLN A 105 13.23 2.27 9.89
C GLN A 105 12.19 1.19 10.12
N GLU A 106 10.95 1.59 10.33
CA GLU A 106 9.86 0.69 10.71
C GLU A 106 8.89 0.52 9.55
N LEU A 107 8.57 -0.73 9.18
CA LEU A 107 7.60 -1.03 8.12
C LEU A 107 6.43 -1.83 8.71
N TYR A 108 5.23 -1.30 8.53
CA TYR A 108 3.98 -1.87 9.04
C TYR A 108 3.05 -2.20 7.86
N PRO A 109 3.15 -3.41 7.32
CA PRO A 109 2.25 -3.88 6.26
C PRO A 109 0.87 -4.24 6.82
N GLY A 110 -0.12 -4.32 5.93
CA GLY A 110 -1.47 -4.79 6.26
C GLY A 110 -1.52 -6.29 6.59
N HIS A 111 -0.58 -7.06 6.02
CA HIS A 111 -0.46 -8.49 6.25
C HIS A 111 1.00 -8.90 6.47
N GLY A 112 1.19 -10.00 7.18
CA GLY A 112 2.51 -10.58 7.43
C GLY A 112 3.23 -9.98 8.63
N CYS A 113 4.57 -9.90 8.56
CA CYS A 113 5.39 -9.49 9.68
C CYS A 113 5.71 -8.00 9.64
N PHE A 114 5.68 -7.37 10.81
CA PHE A 114 6.23 -6.02 10.99
C PHE A 114 7.76 -6.07 10.96
N VAL A 115 8.34 -4.99 10.45
CA VAL A 115 9.79 -4.78 10.46
C VAL A 115 10.08 -3.58 11.34
N LEU A 116 10.83 -3.76 12.42
CA LEU A 116 11.09 -2.70 13.41
C LEU A 116 12.41 -1.96 13.14
N GLU A 117 13.27 -2.51 12.27
CA GLU A 117 14.54 -1.89 11.86
C GLU A 117 14.84 -2.26 10.40
N GLY A 118 15.43 -1.31 9.64
CA GLY A 118 15.82 -1.54 8.26
C GLY A 118 14.67 -1.62 7.25
N GLY A 119 13.50 -1.04 7.58
CA GLY A 119 12.31 -1.04 6.73
C GLY A 119 12.55 -0.53 5.30
N GLN A 120 13.45 0.45 5.13
CA GLN A 120 13.81 0.96 3.81
C GLN A 120 14.41 -0.11 2.90
N GLY A 121 15.21 -1.04 3.45
CA GLY A 121 15.82 -2.13 2.68
C GLY A 121 14.78 -3.05 2.01
N HIS A 122 13.66 -3.30 2.65
CA HIS A 122 12.56 -4.08 2.06
C HIS A 122 11.89 -3.33 0.90
N ILE A 123 11.70 -2.02 1.05
CA ILE A 123 11.16 -1.15 0.00
C ILE A 123 12.12 -1.09 -1.19
N ASP A 124 13.42 -0.97 -0.94
CA ASP A 124 14.44 -0.91 -1.99
C ASP A 124 14.54 -2.23 -2.75
N THR A 125 14.45 -3.37 -2.04
CA THR A 125 14.38 -4.70 -2.64
C THR A 125 13.18 -4.82 -3.58
N ALA A 126 11.99 -4.38 -3.16
CA ALA A 126 10.80 -4.39 -4.00
C ALA A 126 10.98 -3.52 -5.25
N ASN A 127 11.55 -2.32 -5.09
CA ASN A 127 11.85 -1.43 -6.21
C ASN A 127 12.83 -2.05 -7.22
N GLU A 128 13.87 -2.73 -6.73
CA GLU A 128 14.87 -3.35 -7.61
C GLU A 128 14.26 -4.53 -8.39
N ASN A 129 13.50 -5.39 -7.72
CA ASN A 129 12.81 -6.50 -8.37
C ASN A 129 11.87 -6.02 -9.50
N LEU A 130 11.15 -4.93 -9.26
CA LEU A 130 10.27 -4.34 -10.28
C LEU A 130 11.01 -3.77 -11.49
N ARG A 131 12.27 -3.32 -11.34
CA ARG A 131 13.07 -2.80 -12.46
C ARG A 131 13.47 -3.88 -13.45
N HIS A 132 13.74 -5.08 -12.98
CA HIS A 132 14.25 -6.19 -13.80
C HIS A 132 13.17 -6.94 -14.58
N LEU A 133 11.94 -6.44 -14.65
CA LEU A 133 10.79 -7.09 -15.31
C LEU A 133 10.49 -8.51 -14.76
N SER A 134 11.24 -8.94 -13.78
CA SER A 134 10.89 -10.15 -13.03
C SER A 134 9.71 -9.80 -12.14
N PRO A 135 8.60 -10.57 -12.19
CA PRO A 135 7.55 -10.34 -11.22
C PRO A 135 8.16 -10.53 -9.83
N PRO A 136 8.05 -9.54 -8.94
CA PRO A 136 8.53 -9.72 -7.58
C PRO A 136 7.76 -10.88 -6.94
N ALA A 137 8.39 -11.55 -5.99
CA ALA A 137 7.69 -12.58 -5.23
C ALA A 137 6.40 -11.99 -4.66
N ASN A 138 5.28 -12.63 -4.96
CA ASN A 138 4.00 -12.26 -4.37
C ASN A 138 3.98 -12.70 -2.90
N ALA A 139 3.24 -11.98 -2.08
CA ALA A 139 3.06 -12.31 -0.67
C ALA A 139 2.09 -13.48 -0.45
N PHE A 140 1.30 -13.83 -1.50
CA PHE A 140 0.36 -14.96 -1.50
C PHE A 140 0.90 -16.16 -2.25
#